data_1c39bb381e21ecbccc7f580424cdc0ef
#
_entry.id   1c39bb381e21ecbccc7f580424cdc0ef
#
_cell.length_a   1.000
_cell.length_b   1.000
_cell.length_c   1.000
_cell.angle_alpha   90.00
_cell.angle_beta   90.00
_cell.angle_gamma   90.00
#
_symmetry.space_group_name_H-M   'P 1'
#
loop_
_entity.id
_entity.type
_entity.pdbx_description
1 polymer ?
#
loop_
_entity_poly.entity_id
_entity_poly.type
_entity_poly.pdbx_seq_one_letter_code
_entity_poly.pdbx_strand_id
1 'polypeptide(L)'
;VDSNRLERTQWLTSFRQQWSTIEFSVDLFPALAEKWLASPAFREDTAEQIQVIAERYRQGGLDLPEHYAVEKADELKKGHKTLSYQWTLIFYYVAILKKIMELRTAEEGMLRLAEISSAQVPRASALLSLGALSLYLRSRQDVKLTGDSDRAYSHVQRFFSFQPGKKGEENHINIPYLRNRALDLALFYFWPVRDIQNRKPHGQPVVITEDKALHSLVFRILPLMYMPGSTGLAIPVAIAIDEFEPVERATFEKWRSRINVSFQPPADDATKRQRLENLYRLARTCTDRHDERQALDEVWQDWSLPGIPYAGS
;
A
#
# COMPACT_ATOMS: atom_id res chain seq x y z
N VAL A 1 -1.90 12.00 -4.97
CA VAL A 1 -2.43 11.70 -6.33
C VAL A 1 -1.95 10.32 -6.73
N ASP A 2 -2.83 9.44 -7.21
CA ASP A 2 -2.47 8.14 -7.74
C ASP A 2 -1.89 8.24 -9.18
N SER A 3 -1.21 7.18 -9.64
CA SER A 3 -0.56 7.18 -10.96
C SER A 3 -1.53 7.28 -12.13
N ASN A 4 -2.79 6.83 -11.96
CA ASN A 4 -3.81 6.95 -13.00
C ASN A 4 -4.23 8.41 -13.23
N ARG A 5 -4.10 9.23 -12.18
CA ARG A 5 -4.41 10.67 -12.19
C ARG A 5 -3.21 11.53 -12.55
N LEU A 6 -2.00 10.99 -12.50
CA LEU A 6 -0.77 11.74 -12.74
C LEU A 6 -0.74 12.38 -14.14
N GLU A 7 -1.27 11.69 -15.14
CA GLU A 7 -1.31 12.17 -16.54
C GLU A 7 -2.62 12.91 -16.91
N ARG A 8 -3.62 12.88 -16.03
CA ARG A 8 -4.95 13.46 -16.24
C ARG A 8 -5.20 14.59 -15.27
N THR A 9 -5.00 15.83 -15.71
CA THR A 9 -5.15 17.02 -14.83
C THR A 9 -6.58 17.55 -14.70
N GLN A 10 -7.56 16.97 -15.41
CA GLN A 10 -8.96 17.46 -15.41
C GLN A 10 -9.58 17.45 -14.01
N TRP A 11 -9.19 16.49 -13.16
CA TRP A 11 -9.65 16.45 -11.76
C TRP A 11 -9.26 17.71 -10.98
N LEU A 12 -8.11 18.32 -11.30
CA LEU A 12 -7.63 19.53 -10.62
C LEU A 12 -8.56 20.71 -10.88
N THR A 13 -9.05 20.87 -12.12
CA THR A 13 -10.02 21.89 -12.46
C THR A 13 -11.34 21.68 -11.72
N SER A 14 -11.86 20.45 -11.71
CA SER A 14 -13.09 20.12 -10.97
C SER A 14 -12.94 20.32 -9.47
N PHE A 15 -11.78 19.93 -8.90
CA PHE A 15 -11.48 20.11 -7.48
C PHE A 15 -11.44 21.60 -7.11
N ARG A 16 -10.79 22.43 -7.93
CA ARG A 16 -10.74 23.89 -7.71
C ARG A 16 -12.09 24.57 -7.82
N GLN A 17 -12.94 24.14 -8.76
CA GLN A 17 -14.29 24.65 -8.88
C GLN A 17 -15.13 24.32 -7.66
N GLN A 18 -15.02 23.09 -7.15
CA GLN A 18 -15.76 22.64 -5.97
C GLN A 18 -15.28 23.27 -4.67
N TRP A 19 -13.97 23.52 -4.57
CA TRP A 19 -13.30 23.98 -3.35
C TRP A 19 -12.53 25.29 -3.58
N SER A 20 -13.19 26.27 -4.23
CA SER A 20 -12.57 27.52 -4.66
C SER A 20 -12.02 28.39 -3.52
N THR A 21 -12.49 28.18 -2.29
CA THR A 21 -12.06 28.93 -1.08
C THR A 21 -10.98 28.24 -0.29
N ILE A 22 -10.58 27.03 -0.68
CA ILE A 22 -9.58 26.24 0.04
C ILE A 22 -8.22 26.38 -0.66
N GLU A 23 -7.23 26.84 0.09
CA GLU A 23 -5.84 26.76 -0.34
C GLU A 23 -5.33 25.31 -0.19
N PHE A 24 -4.76 24.74 -1.23
CA PHE A 24 -4.23 23.40 -1.22
C PHE A 24 -2.92 23.28 -2.02
N SER A 25 -2.10 22.35 -1.59
CA SER A 25 -0.92 21.89 -2.32
C SER A 25 -1.12 20.45 -2.80
N VAL A 26 -0.46 20.08 -3.90
CA VAL A 26 -0.53 18.74 -4.45
C VAL A 26 0.82 18.06 -4.33
N ASP A 27 0.87 16.92 -3.66
CA ASP A 27 2.04 16.05 -3.67
C ASP A 27 1.90 15.00 -4.79
N LEU A 28 2.77 15.13 -5.80
CA LEU A 28 2.85 14.19 -6.92
C LEU A 28 3.85 13.06 -6.66
N PHE A 29 4.69 13.18 -5.63
CA PHE A 29 5.79 12.25 -5.39
C PHE A 29 5.35 10.78 -5.26
N PRO A 30 4.24 10.43 -4.58
CA PRO A 30 3.78 9.05 -4.52
C PRO A 30 3.52 8.44 -5.91
N ALA A 31 2.84 9.18 -6.78
CA ALA A 31 2.55 8.73 -8.14
C ALA A 31 3.80 8.68 -9.04
N LEU A 32 4.73 9.63 -8.84
CA LEU A 32 6.03 9.61 -9.52
C LEU A 32 6.87 8.40 -9.09
N ALA A 33 6.88 8.09 -7.80
CA ALA A 33 7.58 6.92 -7.26
C ALA A 33 7.00 5.61 -7.80
N GLU A 34 5.67 5.52 -7.90
CA GLU A 34 4.99 4.40 -8.53
C GLU A 34 5.47 4.24 -9.98
N LYS A 35 5.42 5.30 -10.77
CA LYS A 35 5.81 5.28 -12.18
C LYS A 35 7.29 4.94 -12.35
N TRP A 36 8.14 5.51 -11.51
CA TRP A 36 9.59 5.24 -11.51
C TRP A 36 9.92 3.79 -11.21
N LEU A 37 9.22 3.18 -10.25
CA LEU A 37 9.41 1.77 -9.91
C LEU A 37 8.83 0.84 -11.01
N ALA A 38 7.69 1.19 -11.60
CA ALA A 38 7.01 0.36 -12.58
C ALA A 38 7.62 0.40 -13.99
N SER A 39 8.34 1.47 -14.36
CA SER A 39 8.80 1.71 -15.73
C SER A 39 10.30 1.91 -15.83
N PRO A 40 11.05 0.96 -16.45
CA PRO A 40 12.46 1.17 -16.78
C PRO A 40 12.70 2.43 -17.61
N ALA A 41 11.88 2.67 -18.65
CA ALA A 41 11.99 3.86 -19.49
C ALA A 41 11.81 5.17 -18.71
N PHE A 42 10.94 5.19 -17.69
CA PHE A 42 10.82 6.34 -16.80
C PHE A 42 12.08 6.56 -15.95
N ARG A 43 12.81 5.49 -15.58
CA ARG A 43 14.06 5.59 -14.82
C ARG A 43 15.23 6.11 -15.63
N GLU A 44 15.27 5.84 -16.93
CA GLU A 44 16.31 6.30 -17.84
C GLU A 44 16.30 7.83 -17.93
N ASP A 45 15.13 8.43 -18.15
CA ASP A 45 14.96 9.87 -18.37
C ASP A 45 14.06 10.52 -17.29
N THR A 46 14.27 10.17 -16.03
CA THR A 46 13.39 10.52 -14.92
C THR A 46 13.08 12.01 -14.84
N ALA A 47 14.09 12.88 -14.95
CA ALA A 47 13.90 14.33 -14.82
C ALA A 47 13.07 14.90 -15.99
N GLU A 48 13.33 14.47 -17.21
CA GLU A 48 12.59 14.88 -18.41
C GLU A 48 11.12 14.44 -18.36
N GLN A 49 10.89 13.18 -17.96
CA GLN A 49 9.54 12.65 -17.79
C GLN A 49 8.75 13.40 -16.70
N ILE A 50 9.40 13.75 -15.58
CA ILE A 50 8.78 14.53 -14.51
C ILE A 50 8.53 15.96 -14.99
N GLN A 51 9.41 16.54 -15.80
CA GLN A 51 9.23 17.90 -16.34
C GLN A 51 7.95 17.96 -17.21
N VAL A 52 7.74 17.00 -18.09
CA VAL A 52 6.51 16.92 -18.91
C VAL A 52 5.26 16.86 -18.04
N ILE A 53 5.29 16.08 -16.97
CA ILE A 53 4.19 15.98 -16.01
C ILE A 53 3.98 17.33 -15.30
N ALA A 54 5.06 17.93 -14.77
CA ALA A 54 5.00 19.19 -14.05
C ALA A 54 4.42 20.34 -14.91
N GLU A 55 4.77 20.40 -16.19
CA GLU A 55 4.22 21.37 -17.12
C GLU A 55 2.72 21.24 -17.31
N ARG A 56 2.20 20.02 -17.44
CA ARG A 56 0.74 19.78 -17.50
C ARG A 56 0.03 20.28 -16.24
N TYR A 57 0.64 20.09 -15.07
CA TYR A 57 0.07 20.58 -13.81
C TYR A 57 0.16 22.10 -13.68
N ARG A 58 1.25 22.73 -14.16
CA ARG A 58 1.35 24.20 -14.26
C ARG A 58 0.29 24.78 -15.20
N GLN A 59 0.06 24.16 -16.35
CA GLN A 59 -1.03 24.53 -17.27
C GLN A 59 -2.41 24.38 -16.62
N GLY A 60 -2.59 23.38 -15.75
CA GLY A 60 -3.76 23.23 -14.88
C GLY A 60 -3.82 24.25 -13.74
N GLY A 61 -2.84 25.17 -13.65
CA GLY A 61 -2.78 26.26 -12.67
C GLY A 61 -2.14 25.87 -11.34
N LEU A 62 -1.43 24.72 -11.25
CA LEU A 62 -0.65 24.40 -10.05
C LEU A 62 0.69 25.13 -10.09
N ASP A 63 1.02 25.81 -9.00
CA ASP A 63 2.32 26.46 -8.85
C ASP A 63 3.37 25.41 -8.43
N LEU A 64 4.21 25.01 -9.39
CA LEU A 64 5.33 24.09 -9.16
C LEU A 64 6.65 24.83 -9.47
N PRO A 65 7.66 24.75 -8.58
CA PRO A 65 8.97 25.37 -8.79
C PRO A 65 9.60 24.94 -10.13
N GLU A 66 10.42 25.81 -10.73
CA GLU A 66 11.12 25.48 -11.99
C GLU A 66 12.00 24.23 -11.86
N HIS A 67 12.69 24.07 -10.73
CA HIS A 67 13.59 22.96 -10.44
C HIS A 67 12.89 21.70 -9.90
N TYR A 68 11.55 21.70 -9.81
CA TYR A 68 10.76 20.59 -9.26
C TYR A 68 11.12 19.23 -9.86
N ALA A 69 11.29 19.16 -11.19
CA ALA A 69 11.58 17.90 -11.87
C ALA A 69 12.95 17.30 -11.48
N VAL A 70 13.96 18.13 -11.40
CA VAL A 70 15.32 17.72 -11.02
C VAL A 70 15.36 17.29 -9.55
N GLU A 71 14.74 18.07 -8.66
CA GLU A 71 14.67 17.72 -7.23
C GLU A 71 13.96 16.39 -7.00
N LYS A 72 12.82 16.16 -7.67
CA LYS A 72 12.07 14.92 -7.51
C LYS A 72 12.78 13.71 -8.13
N ALA A 73 13.47 13.89 -9.26
CA ALA A 73 14.31 12.84 -9.84
C ALA A 73 15.45 12.44 -8.88
N ASP A 74 16.10 13.40 -8.27
CA ASP A 74 17.16 13.16 -7.28
C ASP A 74 16.62 12.48 -6.01
N GLU A 75 15.45 12.91 -5.53
CA GLU A 75 14.78 12.31 -4.38
C GLU A 75 14.45 10.83 -4.65
N LEU A 76 13.94 10.51 -5.84
CA LEU A 76 13.65 9.12 -6.26
C LEU A 76 14.92 8.27 -6.31
N LYS A 77 15.99 8.79 -6.94
CA LYS A 77 17.28 8.09 -7.03
C LYS A 77 17.88 7.82 -5.65
N LYS A 78 17.91 8.81 -4.77
CA LYS A 78 18.40 8.69 -3.40
C LYS A 78 17.55 7.75 -2.55
N GLY A 79 16.23 7.78 -2.76
CA GLY A 79 15.27 6.94 -2.05
C GLY A 79 15.18 5.50 -2.54
N HIS A 80 15.84 5.13 -3.64
CA HIS A 80 15.66 3.84 -4.32
C HIS A 80 15.73 2.63 -3.39
N LYS A 81 16.77 2.52 -2.56
CA LYS A 81 16.94 1.37 -1.66
C LYS A 81 15.80 1.22 -0.67
N THR A 82 15.36 2.33 -0.08
CA THR A 82 14.26 2.33 0.89
C THR A 82 12.93 1.97 0.21
N LEU A 83 12.69 2.54 -0.96
CA LEU A 83 11.51 2.27 -1.76
C LEU A 83 11.44 0.80 -2.16
N SER A 84 12.52 0.27 -2.73
CA SER A 84 12.59 -1.13 -3.15
C SER A 84 12.33 -2.09 -1.99
N TYR A 85 12.91 -1.84 -0.81
CA TYR A 85 12.63 -2.64 0.38
C TYR A 85 11.16 -2.62 0.78
N GLN A 86 10.55 -1.44 0.84
CA GLN A 86 9.14 -1.28 1.22
C GLN A 86 8.22 -2.00 0.24
N TRP A 87 8.50 -1.90 -1.05
CA TRP A 87 7.69 -2.54 -2.09
C TRP A 87 7.82 -4.05 -2.08
N THR A 88 9.04 -4.57 -1.96
CA THR A 88 9.28 -6.01 -1.83
C THR A 88 8.52 -6.59 -0.63
N LEU A 89 8.53 -5.88 0.50
CA LEU A 89 7.77 -6.26 1.67
C LEU A 89 6.27 -6.31 1.38
N ILE A 90 5.72 -5.30 0.70
CA ILE A 90 4.29 -5.26 0.38
C ILE A 90 3.93 -6.37 -0.62
N PHE A 91 4.74 -6.63 -1.64
CA PHE A 91 4.51 -7.72 -2.60
C PHE A 91 4.30 -9.07 -1.90
N TYR A 92 5.19 -9.41 -0.97
CA TYR A 92 5.06 -10.68 -0.24
C TYR A 92 3.85 -10.71 0.67
N TYR A 93 3.55 -9.61 1.36
CA TYR A 93 2.31 -9.55 2.16
C TYR A 93 1.06 -9.64 1.29
N VAL A 94 1.02 -9.01 0.11
CA VAL A 94 -0.10 -9.15 -0.84
C VAL A 94 -0.30 -10.61 -1.25
N ALA A 95 0.78 -11.31 -1.61
CA ALA A 95 0.71 -12.73 -1.96
C ALA A 95 0.20 -13.59 -0.78
N ILE A 96 0.76 -13.39 0.40
CA ILE A 96 0.36 -14.10 1.62
C ILE A 96 -1.11 -13.83 1.95
N LEU A 97 -1.53 -12.57 1.97
CA LEU A 97 -2.91 -12.20 2.28
C LEU A 97 -3.89 -12.76 1.25
N LYS A 98 -3.54 -12.73 -0.04
CA LYS A 98 -4.34 -13.37 -1.10
C LYS A 98 -4.58 -14.84 -0.80
N LYS A 99 -3.52 -15.58 -0.45
CA LYS A 99 -3.64 -17.03 -0.15
C LYS A 99 -4.37 -17.30 1.15
N ILE A 100 -4.18 -16.49 2.17
CA ILE A 100 -4.95 -16.58 3.43
C ILE A 100 -6.45 -16.37 3.17
N MET A 101 -6.80 -15.44 2.27
CA MET A 101 -8.19 -15.20 1.89
C MET A 101 -8.81 -16.33 1.07
N GLU A 102 -8.02 -17.24 0.50
CA GLU A 102 -8.46 -18.44 -0.23
C GLU A 102 -8.63 -19.66 0.68
N LEU A 103 -8.15 -19.65 1.92
CA LEU A 103 -8.35 -20.75 2.87
C LEU A 103 -9.83 -21.02 3.11
N ARG A 104 -10.16 -22.24 3.53
CA ARG A 104 -11.54 -22.72 3.65
C ARG A 104 -12.41 -21.84 4.53
N THR A 105 -11.89 -21.39 5.67
CA THR A 105 -12.63 -20.58 6.63
C THR A 105 -11.84 -19.31 7.01
N ALA A 106 -12.56 -18.28 7.48
CA ALA A 106 -11.93 -17.08 8.02
C ALA A 106 -11.11 -17.38 9.29
N GLU A 107 -11.53 -18.39 10.07
CA GLU A 107 -10.84 -18.82 11.27
C GLU A 107 -9.47 -19.45 10.95
N GLU A 108 -9.40 -20.34 9.97
CA GLU A 108 -8.12 -20.90 9.48
C GLU A 108 -7.20 -19.77 8.98
N GLY A 109 -7.77 -18.79 8.23
CA GLY A 109 -7.04 -17.62 7.79
C GLY A 109 -6.47 -16.81 8.95
N MET A 110 -7.25 -16.63 10.00
CA MET A 110 -6.83 -15.89 11.18
C MET A 110 -5.74 -16.60 11.99
N LEU A 111 -5.85 -17.92 12.14
CA LEU A 111 -4.79 -18.73 12.76
C LEU A 111 -3.48 -18.59 11.98
N ARG A 112 -3.54 -18.69 10.65
CA ARG A 112 -2.36 -18.52 9.80
C ARG A 112 -1.77 -17.12 9.90
N LEU A 113 -2.62 -16.07 9.93
CA LEU A 113 -2.17 -14.69 10.11
C LEU A 113 -1.51 -14.47 11.47
N ALA A 114 -2.01 -15.09 12.53
CA ALA A 114 -1.42 -15.05 13.87
C ALA A 114 -0.02 -15.69 13.91
N GLU A 115 0.16 -16.86 13.26
CA GLU A 115 1.48 -17.49 13.10
C GLU A 115 2.47 -16.56 12.40
N ILE A 116 2.04 -15.93 11.29
CA ILE A 116 2.88 -14.99 10.52
C ILE A 116 3.25 -13.78 11.36
N SER A 117 2.31 -13.23 12.12
CA SER A 117 2.56 -12.08 12.99
C SER A 117 3.56 -12.37 14.11
N SER A 118 3.70 -13.63 14.48
CA SER A 118 4.63 -14.13 15.51
C SER A 118 5.97 -14.59 14.94
N ALA A 119 6.08 -14.77 13.62
CA ALA A 119 7.30 -15.22 12.97
C ALA A 119 8.39 -14.12 12.94
N GLN A 120 9.63 -14.55 12.70
CA GLN A 120 10.77 -13.65 12.51
C GLN A 120 10.78 -13.04 11.10
N VAL A 121 9.76 -12.22 10.81
CA VAL A 121 9.56 -11.50 9.54
C VAL A 121 9.43 -10.00 9.81
N PRO A 122 9.62 -9.13 8.80
CA PRO A 122 9.34 -7.71 8.97
C PRO A 122 7.85 -7.52 9.26
N ARG A 123 7.50 -6.94 10.38
CA ARG A 123 6.09 -6.69 10.72
C ARG A 123 5.57 -5.44 10.05
N ALA A 124 4.70 -5.62 9.08
CA ALA A 124 3.93 -4.55 8.46
C ALA A 124 2.58 -4.44 9.17
N SER A 125 2.52 -3.71 10.27
CA SER A 125 1.35 -3.63 11.16
C SER A 125 0.06 -3.27 10.43
N ALA A 126 0.13 -2.33 9.48
CA ALA A 126 -1.02 -1.94 8.67
C ALA A 126 -1.52 -3.08 7.77
N LEU A 127 -0.62 -3.85 7.16
CA LEU A 127 -0.98 -4.98 6.29
C LEU A 127 -1.51 -6.16 7.11
N LEU A 128 -0.94 -6.42 8.28
CA LEU A 128 -1.47 -7.41 9.21
C LEU A 128 -2.87 -7.03 9.70
N SER A 129 -3.10 -5.75 10.03
CA SER A 129 -4.42 -5.24 10.41
C SER A 129 -5.42 -5.33 9.25
N LEU A 130 -5.00 -5.04 8.02
CA LEU A 130 -5.82 -5.23 6.82
C LEU A 130 -6.20 -6.70 6.62
N GLY A 131 -5.26 -7.62 6.84
CA GLY A 131 -5.53 -9.06 6.81
C GLY A 131 -6.57 -9.47 7.84
N ALA A 132 -6.40 -9.05 9.10
CA ALA A 132 -7.35 -9.33 10.17
C ALA A 132 -8.74 -8.76 9.88
N LEU A 133 -8.81 -7.51 9.37
CA LEU A 133 -10.07 -6.89 8.95
C LEU A 133 -10.73 -7.66 7.82
N SER A 134 -9.97 -8.03 6.81
CA SER A 134 -10.48 -8.78 5.66
C SER A 134 -11.09 -10.12 6.07
N LEU A 135 -10.43 -10.83 6.97
CA LEU A 135 -10.93 -12.10 7.54
C LEU A 135 -12.13 -11.89 8.45
N TYR A 136 -12.14 -10.82 9.25
CA TYR A 136 -13.29 -10.44 10.06
C TYR A 136 -14.54 -10.21 9.19
N LEU A 137 -14.42 -9.37 8.16
CA LEU A 137 -15.52 -9.11 7.23
C LEU A 137 -15.94 -10.36 6.45
N ARG A 138 -15.03 -11.28 6.18
CA ARG A 138 -15.35 -12.58 5.60
C ARG A 138 -16.19 -13.44 6.55
N SER A 139 -15.94 -13.37 7.86
CA SER A 139 -16.72 -14.07 8.87
C SER A 139 -18.09 -13.42 9.14
N ARG A 140 -18.20 -12.13 8.84
CA ARG A 140 -19.38 -11.28 9.07
C ARG A 140 -19.88 -10.69 7.75
N GLN A 141 -20.32 -11.55 6.84
CA GLN A 141 -20.75 -11.15 5.48
C GLN A 141 -22.04 -10.32 5.43
N ASP A 142 -22.73 -10.18 6.53
CA ASP A 142 -23.92 -9.35 6.71
C ASP A 142 -23.61 -7.86 6.94
N VAL A 143 -22.39 -7.54 7.36
CA VAL A 143 -21.96 -6.17 7.69
C VAL A 143 -21.94 -5.30 6.43
N LYS A 144 -22.50 -4.09 6.57
CA LYS A 144 -22.53 -3.03 5.55
C LYS A 144 -21.88 -1.77 6.09
N LEU A 145 -21.31 -0.96 5.17
CA LEU A 145 -20.87 0.39 5.51
C LEU A 145 -22.06 1.35 5.51
N THR A 146 -21.97 2.39 6.31
CA THR A 146 -22.99 3.44 6.39
C THR A 146 -23.27 4.04 5.01
N GLY A 147 -24.54 4.02 4.59
CA GLY A 147 -24.96 4.54 3.28
C GLY A 147 -24.54 3.71 2.07
N ASP A 148 -23.97 2.53 2.27
CA ASP A 148 -23.59 1.61 1.18
C ASP A 148 -24.65 0.51 0.99
N SER A 149 -24.99 0.22 -0.25
CA SER A 149 -25.85 -0.91 -0.60
C SER A 149 -25.09 -2.24 -0.54
N ASP A 150 -23.80 -2.21 -0.82
CA ASP A 150 -22.94 -3.37 -0.88
C ASP A 150 -22.55 -3.83 0.53
N ARG A 151 -22.28 -5.13 0.67
CA ARG A 151 -21.68 -5.70 1.86
C ARG A 151 -20.22 -5.24 1.97
N ALA A 152 -19.76 -4.94 3.17
CA ALA A 152 -18.37 -4.50 3.39
C ALA A 152 -17.35 -5.54 2.87
N TYR A 153 -17.66 -6.83 2.97
CA TYR A 153 -16.83 -7.90 2.43
C TYR A 153 -16.68 -7.87 0.89
N SER A 154 -17.65 -7.30 0.16
CA SER A 154 -17.54 -7.15 -1.30
C SER A 154 -16.36 -6.26 -1.71
N HIS A 155 -16.00 -5.28 -0.90
CA HIS A 155 -14.82 -4.43 -1.15
C HIS A 155 -13.52 -5.23 -0.98
N VAL A 156 -13.46 -6.12 0.03
CA VAL A 156 -12.33 -7.06 0.22
C VAL A 156 -12.20 -7.98 -0.99
N GLN A 157 -13.31 -8.58 -1.43
CA GLN A 157 -13.30 -9.46 -2.59
C GLN A 157 -12.82 -8.76 -3.85
N ARG A 158 -13.31 -7.55 -4.11
CA ARG A 158 -12.87 -6.74 -5.28
C ARG A 158 -11.38 -6.41 -5.20
N PHE A 159 -10.88 -6.04 -4.03
CA PHE A 159 -9.48 -5.70 -3.85
C PHE A 159 -8.55 -6.89 -4.12
N PHE A 160 -8.87 -8.08 -3.60
CA PHE A 160 -8.06 -9.29 -3.77
C PHE A 160 -8.42 -10.13 -5.02
N SER A 161 -9.45 -9.76 -5.79
CA SER A 161 -9.81 -10.50 -7.00
C SER A 161 -8.77 -10.29 -8.10
N PHE A 162 -8.54 -11.32 -8.89
CA PHE A 162 -7.84 -11.18 -10.16
C PHE A 162 -8.72 -10.42 -11.15
N GLN A 163 -8.11 -9.58 -11.96
CA GLN A 163 -8.79 -8.77 -12.98
C GLN A 163 -8.20 -9.07 -14.37
N PRO A 164 -8.53 -10.24 -14.96
CA PRO A 164 -8.05 -10.61 -16.28
C PRO A 164 -8.43 -9.55 -17.33
N GLY A 165 -7.51 -9.23 -18.21
CA GLY A 165 -7.70 -8.18 -19.22
C GLY A 165 -7.49 -6.75 -18.73
N LYS A 166 -7.23 -6.53 -17.43
CA LYS A 166 -6.78 -5.25 -16.89
C LYS A 166 -5.32 -5.34 -16.48
N LYS A 167 -4.49 -4.42 -16.95
CA LYS A 167 -3.10 -4.23 -16.51
C LYS A 167 -2.23 -5.53 -16.55
N GLY A 168 -2.54 -6.49 -17.42
CA GLY A 168 -1.76 -7.73 -17.56
C GLY A 168 -1.95 -8.75 -16.43
N GLU A 169 -2.95 -8.60 -15.56
CA GLU A 169 -3.26 -9.59 -14.54
C GLU A 169 -3.79 -10.89 -15.17
N GLU A 170 -3.44 -12.01 -14.56
CA GLU A 170 -3.94 -13.35 -14.91
C GLU A 170 -4.83 -13.90 -13.78
N ASN A 171 -5.33 -15.14 -13.93
CA ASN A 171 -6.13 -15.79 -12.89
C ASN A 171 -5.27 -16.49 -11.81
N HIS A 172 -4.06 -15.96 -11.59
CA HIS A 172 -3.14 -16.39 -10.55
C HIS A 172 -2.23 -15.22 -10.15
N ILE A 173 -1.47 -15.40 -9.06
CA ILE A 173 -0.50 -14.40 -8.62
C ILE A 173 0.62 -14.29 -9.66
N ASN A 174 0.72 -13.13 -10.30
CA ASN A 174 1.78 -12.77 -11.24
C ASN A 174 2.34 -11.36 -10.89
N ILE A 175 3.43 -10.96 -11.52
CA ILE A 175 4.06 -9.65 -11.27
C ILE A 175 3.09 -8.47 -11.44
N PRO A 176 2.29 -8.39 -12.53
CA PRO A 176 1.30 -7.32 -12.67
C PRO A 176 0.28 -7.28 -11.51
N TYR A 177 -0.23 -8.44 -11.07
CA TYR A 177 -1.14 -8.51 -9.93
C TYR A 177 -0.50 -7.97 -8.64
N LEU A 178 0.69 -8.49 -8.30
CA LEU A 178 1.43 -8.07 -7.11
C LEU A 178 1.73 -6.58 -7.14
N ARG A 179 2.22 -6.08 -8.29
CA ARG A 179 2.54 -4.67 -8.48
C ARG A 179 1.31 -3.78 -8.30
N ASN A 180 0.20 -4.07 -8.96
CA ASN A 180 -0.99 -3.25 -8.87
C ASN A 180 -1.51 -3.14 -7.42
N ARG A 181 -1.58 -4.25 -6.69
CA ARG A 181 -2.05 -4.25 -5.29
C ARG A 181 -1.03 -3.61 -4.34
N ALA A 182 0.26 -3.86 -4.56
CA ALA A 182 1.30 -3.27 -3.73
C ALA A 182 1.39 -1.75 -3.91
N LEU A 183 1.24 -1.27 -5.15
CA LEU A 183 1.22 0.16 -5.45
C LEU A 183 0.07 0.87 -4.75
N ASP A 184 -1.13 0.32 -4.88
CA ASP A 184 -2.31 0.83 -4.20
C ASP A 184 -2.08 0.92 -2.68
N LEU A 185 -1.58 -0.14 -2.04
CA LEU A 185 -1.32 -0.17 -0.61
C LEU A 185 -0.16 0.74 -0.19
N ALA A 186 0.91 0.82 -0.97
CA ALA A 186 2.05 1.69 -0.68
C ALA A 186 1.64 3.17 -0.67
N LEU A 187 0.86 3.58 -1.67
CA LEU A 187 0.36 4.94 -1.78
C LEU A 187 -0.39 5.38 -0.52
N PHE A 188 -1.15 4.47 0.09
CA PHE A 188 -2.03 4.81 1.20
C PHE A 188 -1.39 4.60 2.57
N TYR A 189 -0.57 3.57 2.76
CA TYR A 189 -0.04 3.25 4.08
C TYR A 189 1.32 3.87 4.38
N PHE A 190 2.18 4.07 3.38
CA PHE A 190 3.55 4.51 3.65
C PHE A 190 3.79 5.98 3.33
N TRP A 191 3.18 6.52 2.27
CA TRP A 191 3.46 7.88 1.83
C TRP A 191 2.87 8.97 2.72
N PRO A 192 1.59 8.94 3.08
CA PRO A 192 1.02 10.00 3.89
C PRO A 192 1.73 10.15 5.23
N VAL A 193 2.16 9.04 5.82
CA VAL A 193 2.86 9.04 7.10
C VAL A 193 4.26 9.60 6.98
N ARG A 194 4.99 9.24 5.93
CA ARG A 194 6.34 9.78 5.68
C ARG A 194 6.29 11.28 5.42
N ASP A 195 5.32 11.76 4.67
CA ASP A 195 5.18 13.19 4.38
C ASP A 195 4.79 13.98 5.63
N ILE A 196 3.90 13.47 6.46
CA ILE A 196 3.55 14.05 7.76
C ILE A 196 4.75 14.09 8.72
N GLN A 197 5.61 13.08 8.71
CA GLN A 197 6.82 13.05 9.55
C GLN A 197 7.90 14.03 9.08
N ASN A 198 8.03 14.24 7.78
CA ASN A 198 9.09 15.05 7.20
C ASN A 198 8.71 16.52 7.00
N ARG A 199 7.44 16.83 7.00
CA ARG A 199 6.92 18.19 6.80
C ARG A 199 6.00 18.55 7.95
N LYS A 200 6.11 19.77 8.46
CA LYS A 200 5.05 20.32 9.32
C LYS A 200 3.80 20.48 8.43
N PRO A 201 2.75 19.67 8.64
CA PRO A 201 1.61 19.74 7.75
C PRO A 201 0.91 21.07 7.89
N HIS A 202 0.81 21.80 6.78
CA HIS A 202 -0.09 22.92 6.66
C HIS A 202 -1.44 22.37 6.18
N GLY A 203 -2.32 22.00 7.13
CA GLY A 203 -3.66 21.52 6.82
C GLY A 203 -3.83 19.99 6.88
N GLN A 204 -5.00 19.54 6.45
CA GLN A 204 -5.39 18.14 6.47
C GLN A 204 -4.99 17.44 5.16
N PRO A 205 -4.23 16.32 5.21
CA PRO A 205 -3.91 15.57 4.01
C PRO A 205 -5.16 14.89 3.45
N VAL A 206 -5.34 15.01 2.13
CA VAL A 206 -6.42 14.37 1.38
C VAL A 206 -5.81 13.53 0.26
N VAL A 207 -6.29 12.31 0.09
CA VAL A 207 -5.88 11.43 -1.01
C VAL A 207 -6.94 11.44 -2.10
N ILE A 208 -6.49 11.62 -3.34
CA ILE A 208 -7.35 11.60 -4.52
C ILE A 208 -7.11 10.28 -5.25
N THR A 209 -8.14 9.44 -5.32
CA THR A 209 -8.09 8.12 -5.98
C THR A 209 -9.39 7.81 -6.72
N GLU A 210 -9.29 6.99 -7.77
CA GLU A 210 -10.44 6.40 -8.47
C GLU A 210 -10.75 4.96 -7.99
N ASP A 211 -9.88 4.36 -7.19
CA ASP A 211 -10.09 2.99 -6.70
C ASP A 211 -11.09 2.95 -5.55
N LYS A 212 -12.34 2.57 -5.88
CA LYS A 212 -13.44 2.48 -4.91
C LYS A 212 -13.22 1.40 -3.86
N ALA A 213 -12.63 0.26 -4.22
CA ALA A 213 -12.41 -0.84 -3.28
C ALA A 213 -11.37 -0.42 -2.24
N LEU A 214 -10.28 0.18 -2.70
CA LEU A 214 -9.25 0.68 -1.82
C LEU A 214 -9.73 1.83 -0.94
N HIS A 215 -10.49 2.79 -1.50
CA HIS A 215 -11.11 3.85 -0.73
C HIS A 215 -11.97 3.27 0.41
N SER A 216 -12.83 2.32 0.12
CA SER A 216 -13.71 1.72 1.13
C SER A 216 -12.93 0.96 2.20
N LEU A 217 -11.94 0.13 1.82
CA LEU A 217 -11.16 -0.64 2.79
C LEU A 217 -10.25 0.23 3.65
N VAL A 218 -9.49 1.12 3.03
CA VAL A 218 -8.40 1.82 3.71
C VAL A 218 -8.88 3.11 4.37
N PHE A 219 -9.70 3.90 3.68
CA PHE A 219 -10.10 5.20 4.21
C PHE A 219 -11.38 5.15 5.03
N ARG A 220 -12.34 4.33 4.65
CA ARG A 220 -13.60 4.26 5.37
C ARG A 220 -13.54 3.26 6.53
N ILE A 221 -13.00 2.06 6.30
CA ILE A 221 -13.07 0.99 7.29
C ILE A 221 -11.85 0.98 8.22
N LEU A 222 -10.67 1.15 7.66
CA LEU A 222 -9.40 1.07 8.40
C LEU A 222 -8.56 2.33 8.19
N PRO A 223 -9.05 3.51 8.59
CA PRO A 223 -8.35 4.76 8.38
C PRO A 223 -7.01 4.76 9.13
N LEU A 224 -6.00 5.35 8.52
CA LEU A 224 -4.74 5.63 9.20
C LEU A 224 -4.97 6.70 10.26
N MET A 225 -4.59 6.39 11.50
CA MET A 225 -4.66 7.35 12.59
C MET A 225 -3.26 7.89 12.88
N TYR A 226 -3.10 9.20 12.77
CA TYR A 226 -1.89 9.86 13.21
C TYR A 226 -1.93 10.09 14.72
N MET A 227 -0.91 9.61 15.43
CA MET A 227 -0.75 9.90 16.86
C MET A 227 0.20 11.09 17.03
N PRO A 228 -0.28 12.24 17.48
CA PRO A 228 0.58 13.41 17.72
C PRO A 228 1.71 13.07 18.70
N GLY A 229 2.93 13.47 18.36
CA GLY A 229 4.11 13.23 19.19
C GLY A 229 4.76 11.85 19.04
N SER A 230 4.22 10.95 18.20
CA SER A 230 4.91 9.70 17.86
C SER A 230 5.81 9.90 16.64
N THR A 231 7.01 9.34 16.68
CA THR A 231 7.91 9.25 15.52
C THR A 231 7.59 8.04 14.64
N GLY A 232 6.52 7.31 14.97
CA GLY A 232 6.12 6.07 14.34
C GLY A 232 4.90 6.20 13.45
N LEU A 233 4.72 5.21 12.58
CA LEU A 233 3.52 4.99 11.79
C LEU A 233 2.31 4.90 12.71
N ALA A 234 1.29 5.69 12.43
CA ALA A 234 -0.02 5.48 13.00
C ALA A 234 -0.53 4.12 12.54
N ILE A 235 -0.66 3.20 13.46
CA ILE A 235 -1.21 1.89 13.19
C ILE A 235 -2.71 2.01 13.26
N PRO A 236 -3.47 1.56 12.25
CA PRO A 236 -4.91 1.48 12.39
C PRO A 236 -5.22 0.47 13.50
N VAL A 237 -5.67 0.98 14.63
CA VAL A 237 -5.96 0.16 15.82
C VAL A 237 -7.42 -0.21 15.94
N ALA A 238 -8.30 0.49 15.22
CA ALA A 238 -9.73 0.27 15.25
C ALA A 238 -10.36 0.56 13.87
N ILE A 239 -11.50 -0.05 13.60
CA ILE A 239 -12.33 0.33 12.45
C ILE A 239 -13.00 1.68 12.70
N ALA A 240 -13.34 2.39 11.61
CA ALA A 240 -13.90 3.73 11.68
C ALA A 240 -15.18 3.81 12.54
N ILE A 241 -15.24 4.83 13.38
CA ILE A 241 -16.33 5.00 14.36
C ILE A 241 -17.69 5.15 13.66
N ASP A 242 -17.72 5.89 12.56
CA ASP A 242 -18.96 6.27 11.89
C ASP A 242 -19.44 5.22 10.86
N GLU A 243 -18.63 4.19 10.61
CA GLU A 243 -18.92 3.16 9.60
C GLU A 243 -19.50 1.87 10.19
N PHE A 244 -19.30 1.63 11.49
CA PHE A 244 -19.71 0.41 12.15
C PHE A 244 -20.36 0.65 13.52
N GLU A 245 -21.34 -0.17 13.83
CA GLU A 245 -21.92 -0.22 15.16
C GLU A 245 -20.88 -0.50 16.25
N PRO A 246 -21.07 0.02 17.49
CA PRO A 246 -20.10 -0.21 18.58
C PRO A 246 -19.81 -1.68 18.87
N VAL A 247 -20.80 -2.56 18.73
CA VAL A 247 -20.64 -4.00 18.94
C VAL A 247 -19.74 -4.63 17.88
N GLU A 248 -19.83 -4.19 16.64
CA GLU A 248 -18.96 -4.65 15.55
C GLU A 248 -17.52 -4.24 15.79
N ARG A 249 -17.29 -3.02 16.24
CA ARG A 249 -15.95 -2.53 16.60
C ARG A 249 -15.34 -3.34 17.72
N ALA A 250 -16.07 -3.59 18.79
CA ALA A 250 -15.59 -4.40 19.91
C ALA A 250 -15.26 -5.85 19.49
N THR A 251 -16.08 -6.42 18.61
CA THR A 251 -15.89 -7.77 18.08
C THR A 251 -14.65 -7.81 17.18
N PHE A 252 -14.45 -6.82 16.32
CA PHE A 252 -13.23 -6.71 15.50
C PHE A 252 -11.98 -6.55 16.36
N GLU A 253 -12.00 -5.71 17.39
CA GLU A 253 -10.84 -5.52 18.28
C GLU A 253 -10.45 -6.83 19.00
N LYS A 254 -11.44 -7.60 19.46
CA LYS A 254 -11.21 -8.94 20.01
C LYS A 254 -10.61 -9.90 18.97
N TRP A 255 -11.07 -9.82 17.72
CA TRP A 255 -10.53 -10.59 16.61
C TRP A 255 -9.08 -10.19 16.30
N ARG A 256 -8.82 -8.88 16.18
CA ARG A 256 -7.51 -8.32 15.89
C ARG A 256 -6.48 -8.59 17.00
N SER A 257 -6.90 -8.64 18.27
CA SER A 257 -5.99 -8.91 19.41
C SER A 257 -5.28 -10.27 19.34
N ARG A 258 -5.72 -11.16 18.44
CA ARG A 258 -5.09 -12.46 18.20
C ARG A 258 -3.79 -12.36 17.40
N ILE A 259 -3.51 -11.24 16.78
CA ILE A 259 -2.30 -10.99 15.98
C ILE A 259 -1.38 -9.99 16.67
N ASN A 260 -0.08 -10.19 16.50
CA ASN A 260 0.93 -9.25 17.00
C ASN A 260 1.22 -8.19 15.94
N VAL A 261 0.70 -6.99 16.13
CA VAL A 261 0.93 -5.84 15.24
C VAL A 261 2.00 -4.88 15.73
N SER A 262 2.67 -5.18 16.86
CA SER A 262 3.70 -4.31 17.42
C SER A 262 4.90 -4.21 16.47
N PHE A 263 5.34 -2.97 16.23
CA PHE A 263 6.55 -2.73 15.45
C PHE A 263 7.79 -3.20 16.22
N GLN A 264 8.65 -3.93 15.53
CA GLN A 264 9.96 -4.33 16.05
C GLN A 264 11.03 -3.91 15.03
N PRO A 265 11.73 -2.81 15.29
CA PRO A 265 12.82 -2.39 14.41
C PRO A 265 13.87 -3.50 14.34
N PRO A 266 14.50 -3.74 13.18
CA PRO A 266 15.65 -4.61 13.09
C PRO A 266 16.84 -3.95 13.80
N ALA A 267 17.65 -4.76 14.46
CA ALA A 267 18.84 -4.27 15.16
C ALA A 267 19.91 -3.72 14.18
N ASP A 268 19.99 -4.33 13.00
CA ASP A 268 20.96 -4.03 11.97
C ASP A 268 20.45 -4.44 10.57
N ASP A 269 21.23 -4.13 9.53
CA ASP A 269 20.88 -4.46 8.15
C ASP A 269 20.88 -5.97 7.88
N ALA A 270 21.72 -6.75 8.56
CA ALA A 270 21.74 -8.21 8.44
C ALA A 270 20.43 -8.81 8.96
N THR A 271 19.98 -8.37 10.14
CA THR A 271 18.68 -8.76 10.71
C THR A 271 17.53 -8.34 9.80
N LYS A 272 17.58 -7.13 9.24
CA LYS A 272 16.58 -6.61 8.30
C LYS A 272 16.47 -7.50 7.07
N ARG A 273 17.63 -7.87 6.50
CA ARG A 273 17.69 -8.76 5.33
C ARG A 273 17.16 -10.15 5.67
N GLN A 274 17.63 -10.75 6.77
CA GLN A 274 17.20 -12.07 7.20
C GLN A 274 15.69 -12.16 7.40
N ARG A 275 15.10 -11.14 8.01
CA ARG A 275 13.63 -11.07 8.18
C ARG A 275 12.92 -10.99 6.84
N LEU A 276 13.44 -10.21 5.87
CA LEU A 276 12.84 -10.11 4.53
C LEU A 276 12.95 -11.44 3.78
N GLU A 277 14.06 -12.14 3.89
CA GLU A 277 14.26 -13.47 3.31
C GLU A 277 13.27 -14.48 3.93
N ASN A 278 13.07 -14.43 5.24
CA ASN A 278 12.07 -15.25 5.90
C ASN A 278 10.66 -14.98 5.38
N LEU A 279 10.33 -13.70 5.14
CA LEU A 279 9.03 -13.32 4.56
C LEU A 279 8.88 -13.85 3.13
N TYR A 280 9.91 -13.75 2.30
CA TYR A 280 9.94 -14.33 0.96
C TYR A 280 9.72 -15.86 0.99
N ARG A 281 10.48 -16.59 1.84
CA ARG A 281 10.30 -18.03 1.99
C ARG A 281 8.87 -18.39 2.43
N LEU A 282 8.33 -17.61 3.35
CA LEU A 282 6.97 -17.77 3.83
C LEU A 282 5.95 -17.54 2.71
N ALA A 283 6.11 -16.49 1.90
CA ALA A 283 5.24 -16.24 0.75
C ALA A 283 5.27 -17.41 -0.25
N ARG A 284 6.47 -17.95 -0.54
CA ARG A 284 6.62 -19.14 -1.40
C ARG A 284 5.92 -20.38 -0.84
N THR A 285 5.92 -20.58 0.47
CA THR A 285 5.22 -21.73 1.08
C THR A 285 3.69 -21.56 1.08
N CYS A 286 3.21 -20.33 0.95
CA CYS A 286 1.78 -20.07 0.82
C CYS A 286 1.25 -20.28 -0.61
N THR A 287 2.14 -20.40 -1.62
CA THR A 287 1.75 -20.55 -3.03
C THR A 287 1.92 -22.00 -3.48
N ASP A 288 0.89 -22.56 -4.12
CA ASP A 288 0.90 -23.95 -4.57
C ASP A 288 1.39 -24.11 -6.01
N ARG A 289 1.20 -23.08 -6.84
CA ARG A 289 1.49 -23.09 -8.26
C ARG A 289 2.95 -22.72 -8.54
N HIS A 290 3.52 -23.31 -9.57
CA HIS A 290 4.89 -23.03 -10.01
C HIS A 290 5.06 -21.60 -10.52
N ASP A 291 4.13 -21.14 -11.36
CA ASP A 291 4.11 -19.78 -11.92
C ASP A 291 3.99 -18.69 -10.85
N GLU A 292 3.20 -18.91 -9.81
CA GLU A 292 3.12 -18.01 -8.66
C GLU A 292 4.45 -17.92 -7.90
N ARG A 293 5.13 -19.06 -7.71
CA ARG A 293 6.48 -19.07 -7.08
C ARG A 293 7.48 -18.35 -7.94
N GLN A 294 7.45 -18.56 -9.25
CA GLN A 294 8.33 -17.84 -10.19
C GLN A 294 8.13 -16.33 -10.09
N ALA A 295 6.90 -15.84 -10.02
CA ALA A 295 6.65 -14.41 -9.83
C ALA A 295 7.25 -13.87 -8.51
N LEU A 296 7.20 -14.65 -7.42
CA LEU A 296 7.84 -14.25 -6.16
C LEU A 296 9.37 -14.28 -6.25
N ASP A 297 9.94 -15.21 -7.01
CA ASP A 297 11.38 -15.31 -7.25
C ASP A 297 11.88 -14.12 -8.10
N GLU A 298 11.13 -13.69 -9.12
CA GLU A 298 11.39 -12.48 -9.89
C GLU A 298 11.37 -11.23 -9.02
N VAL A 299 10.38 -11.09 -8.13
CA VAL A 299 10.36 -9.99 -7.14
C VAL A 299 11.63 -10.01 -6.28
N TRP A 300 12.09 -11.20 -5.86
CA TRP A 300 13.31 -11.30 -5.08
C TRP A 300 14.56 -10.90 -5.87
N GLN A 301 14.66 -11.27 -7.12
CA GLN A 301 15.81 -10.98 -7.97
C GLN A 301 15.88 -9.52 -8.42
N ASP A 302 14.74 -8.96 -8.85
CA ASP A 302 14.71 -7.66 -9.51
C ASP A 302 14.51 -6.49 -8.54
N TRP A 303 13.82 -6.74 -7.42
CA TRP A 303 13.43 -5.71 -6.47
C TRP A 303 14.13 -5.81 -5.12
N SER A 304 14.75 -6.97 -4.83
CA SER A 304 15.46 -7.14 -3.58
C SER A 304 16.72 -6.28 -3.58
N LEU A 305 16.63 -5.20 -2.85
CA LEU A 305 17.73 -4.43 -2.27
C LEU A 305 18.99 -4.32 -3.14
N PRO A 306 18.98 -3.54 -4.24
CA PRO A 306 20.25 -3.21 -4.89
C PRO A 306 21.16 -2.55 -3.85
N GLY A 307 22.28 -3.21 -3.54
CA GLY A 307 23.32 -2.73 -2.64
C GLY A 307 23.39 -3.35 -1.26
N ILE A 308 22.59 -4.37 -0.94
CA ILE A 308 22.96 -5.32 0.12
C ILE A 308 23.64 -6.51 -0.56
N PRO A 309 24.95 -6.71 -0.40
CA PRO A 309 25.66 -7.81 -1.04
C PRO A 309 25.02 -9.14 -0.63
N TYR A 310 24.85 -10.05 -1.60
CA TYR A 310 24.48 -11.43 -1.30
C TYR A 310 25.53 -12.03 -0.38
N ALA A 311 25.11 -12.58 0.75
CA ALA A 311 25.99 -13.38 1.61
C ALA A 311 26.25 -14.74 0.97
N GLY A 312 26.76 -14.78 -0.26
CA GLY A 312 26.95 -16.01 -1.03
C GLY A 312 27.60 -15.80 -2.39
N SER A 313 28.19 -14.62 -2.64
CA SER A 313 29.10 -14.38 -3.76
C SER A 313 30.53 -14.27 -3.25
#